data_7a7097cee94e352c39f01412bf4a9ae2
#
_entry.id   7a7097cee94e352c39f01412bf4a9ae2
#
_cell.length_a   1.000
_cell.length_b   1.000
_cell.length_c   1.000
_cell.angle_alpha   90.00
_cell.angle_beta   90.00
_cell.angle_gamma   90.00
#
_symmetry.space_group_name_H-M   'P 1'
#
loop_
_entity.id
_entity.type
_entity.pdbx_description
1 polymer ?
#
loop_
_entity_poly.entity_id
_entity_poly.type
_entity_poly.pdbx_seq_one_letter_code
_entity_poly.pdbx_strand_id
1 'polypeptide(L)' 'MEPVKDTEKVKRMFVQGQPDLVDVQTGHKYSMVARCPKDGNFASVARIERAGQSLSKVTFQCTSCFTQFEVSQDDIYIC' A
#
# COMPACT_ATOMS: atom_id res chain seq x y z
N MET A 1 -2.83 2.67 14.84
CA MET A 1 -2.54 3.89 14.04
C MET A 1 -3.49 3.95 12.86
N GLU A 2 -4.04 5.12 12.57
CA GLU A 2 -4.95 5.27 11.45
C GLU A 2 -4.19 5.40 10.13
N PRO A 3 -4.72 4.83 9.05
CA PRO A 3 -4.11 5.02 7.74
C PRO A 3 -4.12 6.47 7.31
N VAL A 4 -3.01 6.91 6.71
CA VAL A 4 -2.86 8.28 6.23
C VAL A 4 -2.42 8.26 4.76
N LYS A 5 -2.76 9.30 4.03
CA LYS A 5 -2.26 9.52 2.67
C LYS A 5 -0.96 10.29 2.73
N ASP A 6 0.13 9.63 2.39
CA ASP A 6 1.44 10.25 2.28
C ASP A 6 2.06 9.85 0.94
N THR A 7 1.86 10.70 -0.05
CA THR A 7 2.28 10.40 -1.42
C THR A 7 3.80 10.29 -1.54
N GLU A 8 4.57 11.01 -0.72
CA GLU A 8 6.02 10.92 -0.77
C GLU A 8 6.52 9.57 -0.30
N LYS A 9 5.97 9.07 0.82
CA LYS A 9 6.34 7.76 1.33
C LYS A 9 5.90 6.65 0.37
N VAL A 10 4.71 6.78 -0.22
CA VAL A 10 4.23 5.82 -1.20
C VAL A 10 5.13 5.79 -2.43
N LYS A 11 5.54 6.94 -2.95
CA LYS A 11 6.49 7.00 -4.06
C LYS A 11 7.80 6.32 -3.71
N ARG A 12 8.31 6.54 -2.50
CA ARG A 12 9.55 5.93 -2.04
C ARG A 12 9.42 4.41 -2.00
N MET A 13 8.31 3.90 -1.51
CA MET A 13 8.04 2.46 -1.50
C MET A 13 8.03 1.88 -2.91
N PHE A 14 7.42 2.58 -3.86
CA PHE A 14 7.40 2.14 -5.26
C PHE A 14 8.79 2.12 -5.86
N VAL A 15 9.59 3.16 -5.61
CA VAL A 15 10.97 3.22 -6.13
C VAL A 15 11.84 2.13 -5.53
N GLN A 16 11.68 1.84 -4.24
CA GLN A 16 12.43 0.77 -3.57
C GLN A 16 11.98 -0.62 -3.97
N GLY A 17 10.78 -0.75 -4.52
CA GLY A 17 10.25 -2.05 -4.91
C GLY A 17 9.74 -2.88 -3.75
N GLN A 18 9.36 -2.25 -2.64
CA GLN A 18 8.87 -2.94 -1.44
C GLN A 18 7.55 -2.35 -0.98
N PRO A 19 6.64 -3.20 -0.46
CA PRO A 19 5.33 -2.73 -0.01
C PRO A 19 5.34 -2.19 1.43
N ASP A 20 6.51 -2.03 2.03
CA ASP A 20 6.64 -1.48 3.38
C ASP A 20 7.81 -0.51 3.46
N LEU A 21 7.81 0.30 4.51
CA LEU A 21 8.85 1.30 4.75
C LEU A 21 9.06 1.43 6.25
N VAL A 22 10.31 1.36 6.68
CA VAL A 22 10.67 1.54 8.08
C VAL A 22 11.17 2.96 8.31
N ASP A 23 10.55 3.66 9.27
CA ASP A 23 11.01 4.96 9.70
C ASP A 23 12.19 4.75 10.66
N VAL A 24 13.37 5.19 10.26
CA VAL A 24 14.59 4.95 11.04
C VAL A 24 14.62 5.75 12.36
N GLN A 25 13.84 6.82 12.47
CA GLN A 25 13.81 7.64 13.68
C GLN A 25 12.92 7.04 14.77
N THR A 26 11.79 6.49 14.38
CA THR A 26 10.82 5.93 15.32
C THR A 26 10.81 4.40 15.34
N GLY A 27 11.41 3.77 14.33
CA GLY A 27 11.35 2.32 14.17
C GLY A 27 10.01 1.79 13.69
N HIS A 28 9.06 2.67 13.39
CA HIS A 28 7.74 2.28 12.92
C HIS A 28 7.81 1.73 11.49
N LYS A 29 7.17 0.60 11.26
CA LYS A 29 7.08 -0.01 9.93
C LYS A 29 5.73 0.35 9.31
N TYR A 30 5.78 1.13 8.24
CA TYR A 30 4.59 1.50 7.47
C TYR A 30 4.31 0.44 6.42
N SER A 31 3.05 0.10 6.25
CA SER A 31 2.59 -0.83 5.21
C SER A 31 1.54 -0.16 4.36
N MET A 32 1.47 -0.56 3.09
CA MET A 32 0.46 -0.03 2.18
C MET A 32 -0.90 -0.64 2.50
N VAL A 33 -1.92 0.20 2.48
CA VAL A 33 -3.32 -0.22 2.54
C VAL A 33 -4.12 0.62 1.55
N ALA A 34 -5.27 0.11 1.14
CA ALA A 34 -6.16 0.82 0.25
C ALA A 34 -7.60 0.56 0.65
N ARG A 35 -8.47 1.53 0.37
CA ARG A 35 -9.88 1.41 0.73
C ARG A 35 -10.61 0.54 -0.28
N CYS A 36 -11.30 -0.47 0.21
CA CYS A 36 -12.10 -1.37 -0.62
C CYS A 36 -13.24 -0.58 -1.30
N PRO A 37 -13.43 -0.73 -2.62
CA PRO A 37 -14.48 0.00 -3.32
C PRO A 37 -15.89 -0.51 -3.01
N LYS A 38 -16.01 -1.70 -2.43
CA LYS A 38 -17.32 -2.29 -2.11
C LYS A 38 -17.82 -1.94 -0.72
N ASP A 39 -16.96 -2.08 0.30
CA ASP A 39 -17.40 -1.89 1.68
C ASP A 39 -16.69 -0.74 2.39
N GLY A 40 -15.71 -0.12 1.76
CA GLY A 40 -14.99 1.01 2.33
C GLY A 40 -13.98 0.67 3.42
N ASN A 41 -13.80 -0.60 3.74
CA ASN A 41 -12.77 -1.01 4.69
C ASN A 41 -11.40 -0.97 4.06
N PHE A 42 -10.36 -0.87 4.89
CA PHE A 42 -8.99 -0.90 4.40
C PHE A 42 -8.55 -2.33 4.09
N ALA A 43 -7.95 -2.51 2.92
CA ALA A 43 -7.46 -3.79 2.45
C ALA A 43 -5.94 -3.79 2.49
N SER A 44 -5.38 -4.98 2.71
CA SER A 44 -3.94 -5.19 2.76
C SER A 44 -3.40 -5.59 1.40
N VAL A 45 -2.08 -5.45 1.21
CA VAL A 45 -1.41 -5.89 0.00
C VAL A 45 -1.53 -7.41 -0.12
N ALA A 46 -2.07 -7.87 -1.25
CA ALA A 46 -2.18 -9.29 -1.56
C ALA A 46 -1.09 -9.73 -2.53
N ARG A 47 -0.71 -8.84 -3.45
CA ARG A 47 0.23 -9.18 -4.50
C ARG A 47 0.93 -7.93 -4.99
N ILE A 48 2.19 -8.06 -5.36
CA ILE A 48 2.97 -6.98 -5.97
C ILE A 48 3.55 -7.45 -7.28
N GLU A 49 3.69 -6.52 -8.23
CA GLU A 49 4.41 -6.74 -9.47
C GLU A 49 5.51 -5.70 -9.56
N ARG A 50 6.66 -6.11 -10.05
CA ARG A 50 7.81 -5.25 -10.20
C ARG A 50 8.20 -5.09 -11.66
N ALA A 51 8.68 -3.88 -11.99
CA ALA A 51 9.32 -3.59 -13.26
C ALA A 51 10.76 -3.21 -12.93
N GLY A 52 11.70 -4.15 -13.11
CA GLY A 52 13.06 -3.96 -12.65
C GLY A 52 13.12 -3.97 -11.13
N GLN A 53 13.65 -2.89 -10.53
CA GLN A 53 13.77 -2.75 -9.08
C GLN A 53 12.61 -2.01 -8.43
N SER A 54 11.72 -1.43 -9.23
CA SER A 54 10.61 -0.63 -8.75
C SER A 54 9.30 -1.41 -8.79
N LEU A 55 8.37 -1.03 -7.94
CA LEU A 55 7.01 -1.56 -8.03
C LEU A 55 6.32 -0.98 -9.26
N SER A 56 5.65 -1.82 -10.04
CA SER A 56 4.82 -1.37 -11.15
C SER A 56 3.34 -1.40 -10.80
N LYS A 57 2.94 -2.35 -9.93
CA LYS A 57 1.53 -2.60 -9.66
C LYS A 57 1.39 -3.27 -8.31
N VAL A 58 0.40 -2.85 -7.54
CA VAL A 58 0.10 -3.44 -6.24
C VAL A 58 -1.38 -3.80 -6.22
N THR A 59 -1.67 -5.06 -5.89
CA THR A 59 -3.04 -5.56 -5.75
C THR A 59 -3.37 -5.70 -4.27
N PHE A 60 -4.52 -5.18 -3.87
CA PHE A 60 -5.01 -5.27 -2.51
C PHE A 60 -6.16 -6.25 -2.43
N GLN A 61 -6.33 -6.87 -1.28
CA GLN A 61 -7.46 -7.76 -1.01
C GLN A 61 -8.13 -7.36 0.28
N CYS A 62 -9.43 -7.11 0.20
CA CYS A 62 -10.23 -6.80 1.37
C CYS A 62 -10.37 -8.05 2.26
N THR A 63 -10.17 -7.87 3.57
CA THR A 63 -10.28 -8.98 4.51
C THR A 63 -11.73 -9.34 4.85
N SER A 64 -12.67 -8.46 4.54
CA SER A 64 -14.10 -8.68 4.81
C SER A 64 -14.81 -9.35 3.65
N CYS A 65 -14.64 -8.84 2.42
CA CYS A 65 -15.35 -9.36 1.26
C CYS A 65 -14.44 -10.12 0.29
N PHE A 66 -13.14 -10.18 0.56
CA PHE A 66 -12.14 -10.89 -0.23
C PHE A 66 -12.03 -10.39 -1.68
N THR A 67 -12.55 -9.20 -1.97
CA THR A 67 -12.41 -8.60 -3.28
C THR A 67 -10.97 -8.15 -3.49
N GLN A 68 -10.39 -8.52 -4.63
CA GLN A 68 -9.07 -8.03 -5.03
C GLN A 68 -9.26 -6.84 -5.96
N PHE A 69 -8.43 -5.82 -5.75
CA PHE A 69 -8.54 -4.59 -6.54
C PHE A 69 -7.20 -3.87 -6.59
N GLU A 70 -7.09 -2.95 -7.54
CA GLU A 70 -5.91 -2.12 -7.71
C GLU A 70 -6.32 -0.67 -7.63
N VAL A 71 -5.41 0.17 -7.13
CA VAL A 71 -5.61 1.61 -7.07
C VAL A 71 -4.34 2.31 -7.53
N SER A 72 -4.46 3.56 -7.93
CA SER A 72 -3.30 4.37 -8.29
C SER A 72 -2.50 4.74 -7.03
N GLN A 73 -1.26 5.21 -7.23
CA GLN A 73 -0.42 5.64 -6.11
C GLN A 73 -1.11 6.69 -5.23
N ASP A 74 -1.92 7.56 -5.85
CA ASP A 74 -2.59 8.64 -5.13
C ASP A 74 -3.68 8.14 -4.20
N ASP A 75 -4.14 6.91 -4.39
CA ASP A 75 -5.20 6.31 -3.59
C ASP A 75 -4.67 5.30 -2.57
N ILE A 76 -3.35 5.15 -2.46
CA ILE A 76 -2.74 4.24 -1.50
C ILE A 76 -2.51 4.99 -0.19
N TYR A 77 -2.89 4.37 0.91
CA TYR A 77 -2.64 4.86 2.27
C TYR A 77 -1.51 4.06 2.89
N ILE A 78 -0.91 4.61 3.92
CA ILE A 78 0.08 3.91 4.74
C ILE A 78 -0.37 3.90 6.20
N CYS A 79 0.05 2.86 6.89
CA CYS A 79 -0.37 2.68 8.27
C CYS A 79 0.77 2.14 9.13
#